data_8c31f21859a6200fdf6c17b100f46b31
#
_entry.id   8c31f21859a6200fdf6c17b100f46b31
#
_cell.length_a   1.000
_cell.length_b   1.000
_cell.length_c   1.000
_cell.angle_alpha   90.00
_cell.angle_beta   90.00
_cell.angle_gamma   90.00
#
_symmetry.space_group_name_H-M   'P 1'
#
loop_
_entity.id
_entity.type
_entity.pdbx_description
1 polymer ?
#
loop_
_entity_poly.entity_id
_entity_poly.type
_entity_poly.pdbx_seq_one_letter_code
_entity_poly.pdbx_strand_id
1 'polypeptide(L)'
;MKIATVEVFTLGFPFKSTFVLAGGIAGAPSELSHRVLVKLTTEGGATGWGEATPTPRWTYETTETIVSTLRRYLAPAVVGIPVWNFDALHRAMERAINPGVTTGSPLAKSALDVAAHDAWGRALGVPVHQLLGGCRREVFDLTWMVSVQRPGDAERLVAEGLEAGYAMFDAKIGMHGEAGDVALVRIARQAAGDRYLQVDANRGYRVDAALRQARRFEEFDVALFEQPLNGYNLSGYRRLRAESPVPIGIDESLRSVPDLLEYVRADAIGVAVAKVQRNAGLYRSRQLCDAAEAAGLELSLSGLTETDLGLAAGLHLAAAFDINPLQLNGPQYIDTPFLRERVWTGGGQVRLPTGPGLGVEVDEAWVRRHAIEVTGV
;
A
#
# COMPACT_ATOMS: atom_id res chain seq x y z
N MET A 1 -21.22 -17.11 -12.76
CA MET A 1 -21.49 -15.71 -12.34
C MET A 1 -20.45 -14.84 -13.00
N LYS A 2 -20.87 -14.02 -13.97
CA LYS A 2 -20.00 -13.13 -14.75
C LYS A 2 -20.15 -11.70 -14.25
N ILE A 3 -19.16 -10.86 -14.54
CA ILE A 3 -19.21 -9.42 -14.33
C ILE A 3 -20.25 -8.83 -15.28
N ALA A 4 -21.26 -8.13 -14.74
CA ALA A 4 -22.33 -7.50 -15.51
C ALA A 4 -22.06 -6.01 -15.74
N THR A 5 -21.70 -5.28 -14.68
CA THR A 5 -21.45 -3.83 -14.75
C THR A 5 -20.28 -3.41 -13.87
N VAL A 6 -19.66 -2.30 -14.24
CA VAL A 6 -18.63 -1.59 -13.48
C VAL A 6 -19.00 -0.13 -13.39
N GLU A 7 -19.10 0.39 -12.17
CA GLU A 7 -19.33 1.82 -11.89
C GLU A 7 -18.08 2.40 -11.22
N VAL A 8 -17.76 3.64 -11.57
CA VAL A 8 -16.57 4.35 -11.08
C VAL A 8 -16.99 5.65 -10.42
N PHE A 9 -16.53 5.90 -9.21
CA PHE A 9 -16.86 7.08 -8.40
C PHE A 9 -15.58 7.79 -8.00
N THR A 10 -15.54 9.10 -8.18
CA THR A 10 -14.44 9.93 -7.66
C THR A 10 -14.89 10.64 -6.40
N LEU A 11 -14.14 10.49 -5.31
CA LEU A 11 -14.37 11.13 -4.02
C LEU A 11 -13.16 11.99 -3.63
N GLY A 12 -13.36 13.03 -2.83
CA GLY A 12 -12.29 13.87 -2.29
C GLY A 12 -12.35 13.92 -0.76
N PHE A 13 -11.21 13.71 -0.11
CA PHE A 13 -11.07 13.74 1.34
C PHE A 13 -9.94 14.69 1.74
N PRO A 14 -10.12 15.55 2.77
CA PRO A 14 -9.02 16.32 3.32
C PRO A 14 -8.06 15.40 4.09
N PHE A 15 -6.76 15.70 4.03
CA PHE A 15 -5.80 15.12 4.93
C PHE A 15 -5.99 15.68 6.36
N LYS A 16 -5.82 14.84 7.38
CA LYS A 16 -5.84 15.28 8.79
C LYS A 16 -4.59 16.09 9.17
N SER A 17 -3.45 15.77 8.57
CA SER A 17 -2.16 16.39 8.81
C SER A 17 -1.29 16.41 7.57
N THR A 18 -0.21 17.18 7.57
CA THR A 18 0.74 17.21 6.44
C THR A 18 1.57 15.94 6.40
N PHE A 19 1.63 15.33 5.21
CA PHE A 19 2.44 14.16 4.93
C PHE A 19 3.60 14.53 4.00
N VAL A 20 4.83 14.31 4.45
CA VAL A 20 6.07 14.66 3.74
C VAL A 20 6.85 13.40 3.41
N LEU A 21 7.43 13.35 2.22
CA LEU A 21 8.33 12.30 1.72
C LEU A 21 9.61 12.94 1.18
N ALA A 22 10.62 12.14 0.82
CA ALA A 22 11.84 12.64 0.20
C ALA A 22 11.59 13.45 -1.09
N GLY A 23 10.47 13.16 -1.79
CA GLY A 23 10.01 13.92 -2.97
C GLY A 23 9.24 15.21 -2.67
N GLY A 24 9.02 15.57 -1.40
CA GLY A 24 8.24 16.73 -0.97
C GLY A 24 6.91 16.38 -0.30
N ILE A 25 6.01 17.36 -0.19
CA ILE A 25 4.68 17.18 0.44
C ILE A 25 3.82 16.31 -0.45
N ALA A 26 3.39 15.15 0.06
CA ALA A 26 2.49 14.21 -0.63
C ALA A 26 1.01 14.53 -0.38
N GLY A 27 0.68 15.19 0.74
CA GLY A 27 -0.66 15.66 1.06
C GLY A 27 -0.67 16.65 2.22
N ALA A 28 -1.67 17.51 2.27
CA ALA A 28 -1.85 18.51 3.32
C ALA A 28 -3.35 18.76 3.59
N PRO A 29 -3.73 19.28 4.78
CA PRO A 29 -5.13 19.56 5.11
C PRO A 29 -5.80 20.59 4.18
N SER A 30 -5.02 21.42 3.50
CA SER A 30 -5.51 22.39 2.51
C SER A 30 -5.83 21.79 1.13
N GLU A 31 -5.49 20.52 0.90
CA GLU A 31 -5.65 19.85 -0.38
C GLU A 31 -6.61 18.66 -0.22
N LEU A 32 -7.49 18.45 -1.20
CA LEU A 32 -8.30 17.24 -1.27
C LEU A 32 -7.47 16.09 -1.85
N SER A 33 -7.40 15.00 -1.12
CA SER A 33 -6.87 13.75 -1.61
C SER A 33 -7.99 12.95 -2.28
N HIS A 34 -7.86 12.73 -3.58
CA HIS A 34 -8.87 12.01 -4.32
C HIS A 34 -8.75 10.50 -4.11
N ARG A 35 -9.90 9.82 -4.17
CA ARG A 35 -10.04 8.37 -4.22
C ARG A 35 -10.94 8.01 -5.38
N VAL A 36 -10.56 6.98 -6.11
CA VAL A 36 -11.40 6.42 -7.16
C VAL A 36 -11.92 5.08 -6.65
N LEU A 37 -13.22 5.01 -6.37
CA LEU A 37 -13.89 3.78 -5.98
C LEU A 37 -14.46 3.09 -7.22
N VAL A 38 -14.34 1.77 -7.24
CA VAL A 38 -14.96 0.91 -8.25
C VAL A 38 -16.01 0.04 -7.57
N LYS A 39 -17.22 0.04 -8.09
CA LYS A 39 -18.28 -0.92 -7.77
C LYS A 39 -18.42 -1.89 -8.94
N LEU A 40 -18.25 -3.17 -8.68
CA LEU A 40 -18.49 -4.24 -9.62
C LEU A 40 -19.77 -4.97 -9.24
N THR A 41 -20.65 -5.22 -10.23
CA THR A 41 -21.85 -6.02 -10.03
C THR A 41 -21.83 -7.22 -10.97
N THR A 42 -22.19 -8.39 -10.45
CA THR A 42 -22.28 -9.64 -11.23
C THR A 42 -23.69 -9.87 -11.75
N GLU A 43 -23.85 -10.74 -12.77
CA GLU A 43 -25.16 -11.18 -13.31
C GLU A 43 -26.07 -11.78 -12.22
N GLY A 44 -25.48 -12.34 -11.15
CA GLY A 44 -26.22 -12.88 -10.00
C GLY A 44 -26.53 -11.84 -8.91
N GLY A 45 -26.25 -10.56 -9.15
CA GLY A 45 -26.52 -9.47 -8.20
C GLY A 45 -25.50 -9.29 -7.07
N ALA A 46 -24.47 -10.14 -6.97
CA ALA A 46 -23.41 -9.90 -6.01
C ALA A 46 -22.59 -8.66 -6.40
N THR A 47 -22.31 -7.82 -5.41
CA THR A 47 -21.56 -6.58 -5.58
C THR A 47 -20.25 -6.61 -4.81
N GLY A 48 -19.23 -5.95 -5.32
CA GLY A 48 -17.96 -5.75 -4.62
C GLY A 48 -17.38 -4.38 -4.90
N TRP A 49 -16.56 -3.91 -3.96
CA TRP A 49 -15.94 -2.60 -3.99
C TRP A 49 -14.42 -2.69 -3.98
N GLY A 50 -13.78 -1.75 -4.68
CA GLY A 50 -12.34 -1.57 -4.68
C GLY A 50 -11.97 -0.10 -4.74
N GLU A 51 -10.72 0.20 -4.41
CA GLU A 51 -10.21 1.57 -4.30
C GLU A 51 -8.92 1.73 -5.08
N ALA A 52 -8.76 2.87 -5.74
CA ALA A 52 -7.49 3.38 -6.23
C ALA A 52 -7.19 4.73 -5.57
N THR A 53 -5.94 4.90 -5.11
CA THR A 53 -5.45 6.08 -4.40
C THR A 53 -4.41 6.81 -5.25
N PRO A 54 -4.84 7.69 -6.16
CA PRO A 54 -3.90 8.49 -6.95
C PRO A 54 -3.17 9.49 -6.06
N THR A 55 -1.85 9.50 -6.15
CA THR A 55 -1.01 10.49 -5.51
C THR A 55 0.02 10.96 -6.53
N PRO A 56 -0.27 11.96 -7.37
CA PRO A 56 0.55 12.31 -8.54
C PRO A 56 2.01 12.62 -8.23
N ARG A 57 2.31 13.11 -7.02
CA ARG A 57 3.69 13.36 -6.56
C ARG A 57 4.44 12.09 -6.15
N TRP A 58 3.71 10.96 -6.03
CA TRP A 58 4.25 9.69 -5.58
C TRP A 58 4.00 8.55 -6.57
N THR A 59 2.79 8.50 -7.14
CA THR A 59 2.42 7.58 -8.22
C THR A 59 2.40 8.34 -9.55
N TYR A 60 2.52 7.63 -10.66
CA TYR A 60 2.40 8.25 -12.00
C TYR A 60 0.96 8.27 -12.54
N GLU A 61 0.02 7.62 -11.85
CA GLU A 61 -1.40 7.68 -12.18
C GLU A 61 -2.06 8.85 -11.45
N THR A 62 -2.85 9.63 -12.16
CA THR A 62 -3.69 10.71 -11.61
C THR A 62 -5.14 10.26 -11.52
N THR A 63 -5.99 11.02 -10.86
CA THR A 63 -7.44 10.77 -10.81
C THR A 63 -8.00 10.63 -12.22
N GLU A 64 -7.66 11.56 -13.11
CA GLU A 64 -8.16 11.62 -14.49
C GLU A 64 -7.68 10.41 -15.30
N THR A 65 -6.41 10.02 -15.16
CA THR A 65 -5.88 8.85 -15.88
C THR A 65 -6.52 7.56 -15.38
N ILE A 66 -6.72 7.39 -14.06
CA ILE A 66 -7.40 6.23 -13.49
C ILE A 66 -8.83 6.15 -14.00
N VAL A 67 -9.62 7.23 -13.87
CA VAL A 67 -11.02 7.26 -14.32
C VAL A 67 -11.13 6.98 -15.81
N SER A 68 -10.31 7.64 -16.64
CA SER A 68 -10.33 7.43 -18.10
C SER A 68 -9.91 6.02 -18.49
N THR A 69 -8.89 5.45 -17.81
CA THR A 69 -8.41 4.09 -18.04
C THR A 69 -9.46 3.06 -17.65
N LEU A 70 -10.08 3.20 -16.48
CA LEU A 70 -11.18 2.34 -16.05
C LEU A 70 -12.32 2.39 -17.03
N ARG A 71 -12.83 3.59 -17.34
CA ARG A 71 -14.02 3.79 -18.17
C ARG A 71 -13.85 3.30 -19.61
N ARG A 72 -12.73 3.67 -20.24
CA ARG A 72 -12.57 3.48 -21.71
C ARG A 72 -11.96 2.14 -22.08
N TYR A 73 -11.19 1.53 -21.18
CA TYR A 73 -10.37 0.37 -21.52
C TYR A 73 -10.62 -0.82 -20.60
N LEU A 74 -10.52 -0.65 -19.27
CA LEU A 74 -10.51 -1.80 -18.37
C LEU A 74 -11.93 -2.32 -18.10
N ALA A 75 -12.90 -1.46 -17.78
CA ALA A 75 -14.26 -1.88 -17.48
C ALA A 75 -14.91 -2.60 -18.68
N PRO A 76 -14.86 -2.08 -19.93
CA PRO A 76 -15.37 -2.82 -21.08
C PRO A 76 -14.66 -4.17 -21.32
N ALA A 77 -13.37 -4.27 -21.01
CA ALA A 77 -12.59 -5.48 -21.21
C ALA A 77 -12.92 -6.60 -20.22
N VAL A 78 -13.46 -6.28 -19.04
CA VAL A 78 -13.73 -7.26 -17.97
C VAL A 78 -15.19 -7.69 -17.89
N VAL A 79 -16.13 -6.93 -18.46
CA VAL A 79 -17.54 -7.33 -18.54
C VAL A 79 -17.68 -8.68 -19.27
N GLY A 80 -18.48 -9.57 -18.72
CA GLY A 80 -18.70 -10.95 -19.24
C GLY A 80 -17.66 -11.97 -18.74
N ILE A 81 -16.58 -11.56 -18.07
CA ILE A 81 -15.61 -12.48 -17.48
C ILE A 81 -16.21 -13.07 -16.19
N PRO A 82 -16.03 -14.39 -15.90
CA PRO A 82 -16.39 -14.97 -14.62
C PRO A 82 -15.61 -14.27 -13.48
N VAL A 83 -16.33 -13.77 -12.47
CA VAL A 83 -15.75 -12.94 -11.38
C VAL A 83 -14.64 -13.67 -10.59
N TRP A 84 -14.68 -15.00 -10.54
CA TRP A 84 -13.71 -15.86 -9.86
C TRP A 84 -12.45 -16.14 -10.70
N ASN A 85 -12.47 -15.85 -12.01
CA ASN A 85 -11.35 -16.14 -12.89
C ASN A 85 -10.38 -14.96 -12.95
N PHE A 86 -9.62 -14.77 -11.86
CA PHE A 86 -8.70 -13.67 -11.72
C PHE A 86 -7.58 -13.65 -12.78
N ASP A 87 -7.14 -14.83 -13.25
CA ASP A 87 -6.17 -14.92 -14.35
C ASP A 87 -6.75 -14.34 -15.66
N ALA A 88 -7.96 -14.73 -16.02
CA ALA A 88 -8.64 -14.18 -17.20
C ALA A 88 -8.91 -12.68 -17.07
N LEU A 89 -9.29 -12.23 -15.85
CA LEU A 89 -9.50 -10.82 -15.53
C LEU A 89 -8.22 -10.01 -15.79
N HIS A 90 -7.09 -10.45 -15.22
CA HIS A 90 -5.81 -9.78 -15.41
C HIS A 90 -5.33 -9.81 -16.86
N ARG A 91 -5.44 -10.93 -17.55
CA ARG A 91 -5.10 -11.03 -18.99
C ARG A 91 -5.95 -10.08 -19.85
N ALA A 92 -7.23 -9.91 -19.52
CA ALA A 92 -8.09 -8.96 -20.24
C ALA A 92 -7.65 -7.52 -19.99
N MET A 93 -7.38 -7.17 -18.72
CA MET A 93 -6.87 -5.84 -18.35
C MET A 93 -5.49 -5.56 -18.98
N GLU A 94 -4.60 -6.56 -19.05
CA GLU A 94 -3.28 -6.46 -19.65
C GLU A 94 -3.32 -6.37 -21.18
N ARG A 95 -4.30 -6.99 -21.84
CA ARG A 95 -4.54 -6.78 -23.27
C ARG A 95 -5.08 -5.39 -23.57
N ALA A 96 -5.91 -4.84 -22.69
CA ALA A 96 -6.46 -3.49 -22.87
C ALA A 96 -5.42 -2.41 -22.58
N ILE A 97 -4.61 -2.57 -21.52
CA ILE A 97 -3.50 -1.69 -21.16
C ILE A 97 -2.29 -2.57 -20.85
N ASN A 98 -1.41 -2.68 -21.86
CA ASN A 98 -0.24 -3.55 -21.80
C ASN A 98 0.74 -3.11 -20.69
N PRO A 99 1.22 -4.01 -19.83
CA PRO A 99 2.26 -3.68 -18.85
C PRO A 99 3.62 -3.30 -19.49
N GLY A 100 3.97 -3.86 -20.67
CA GLY A 100 5.15 -3.45 -21.45
C GLY A 100 6.39 -3.18 -20.60
N VAL A 101 6.91 -1.96 -20.72
CA VAL A 101 8.07 -1.48 -19.95
C VAL A 101 7.70 -0.94 -18.55
N THR A 102 6.43 -0.85 -18.25
CA THR A 102 5.87 -0.46 -16.92
C THR A 102 4.76 -1.42 -16.53
N THR A 103 4.20 -1.26 -15.34
CA THR A 103 3.12 -2.11 -14.84
C THR A 103 1.75 -1.81 -15.48
N GLY A 104 1.64 -0.81 -16.36
CA GLY A 104 0.43 -0.50 -17.14
C GLY A 104 -0.79 -0.20 -16.29
N SER A 105 -0.83 0.97 -15.64
CA SER A 105 -1.94 1.45 -14.79
C SER A 105 -2.32 0.48 -13.65
N PRO A 106 -1.38 0.15 -12.75
CA PRO A 106 -1.62 -0.82 -11.69
C PRO A 106 -2.69 -0.39 -10.70
N LEU A 107 -2.81 0.91 -10.39
CA LEU A 107 -3.82 1.39 -9.45
C LEU A 107 -5.24 1.17 -9.99
N ALA A 108 -5.46 1.49 -11.27
CA ALA A 108 -6.73 1.24 -11.94
C ALA A 108 -7.05 -0.26 -12.00
N LYS A 109 -6.07 -1.12 -12.33
CA LYS A 109 -6.24 -2.59 -12.33
C LYS A 109 -6.53 -3.13 -10.92
N SER A 110 -5.84 -2.59 -9.91
CA SER A 110 -6.04 -2.98 -8.51
C SER A 110 -7.47 -2.73 -8.04
N ALA A 111 -8.05 -1.58 -8.36
CA ALA A 111 -9.42 -1.27 -7.97
C ALA A 111 -10.43 -2.28 -8.51
N LEU A 112 -10.26 -2.75 -9.76
CA LEU A 112 -11.09 -3.79 -10.36
C LEU A 112 -10.83 -5.18 -9.75
N ASP A 113 -9.58 -5.53 -9.51
CA ASP A 113 -9.19 -6.80 -8.91
C ASP A 113 -9.74 -6.95 -7.50
N VAL A 114 -9.58 -5.91 -6.66
CA VAL A 114 -10.11 -5.89 -5.29
C VAL A 114 -11.63 -5.97 -5.29
N ALA A 115 -12.31 -5.22 -6.18
CA ALA A 115 -13.77 -5.29 -6.32
C ALA A 115 -14.23 -6.70 -6.74
N ALA A 116 -13.48 -7.40 -7.61
CA ALA A 116 -13.79 -8.76 -8.01
C ALA A 116 -13.60 -9.76 -6.86
N HIS A 117 -12.55 -9.61 -6.05
CA HIS A 117 -12.35 -10.43 -4.84
C HIS A 117 -13.47 -10.21 -3.82
N ASP A 118 -13.85 -8.95 -3.58
CA ASP A 118 -14.97 -8.62 -2.68
C ASP A 118 -16.29 -9.23 -3.16
N ALA A 119 -16.65 -9.03 -4.44
CA ALA A 119 -17.85 -9.60 -5.04
C ALA A 119 -17.86 -11.13 -4.97
N TRP A 120 -16.73 -11.77 -5.24
CA TRP A 120 -16.63 -13.24 -5.21
C TRP A 120 -16.70 -13.78 -3.78
N GLY A 121 -16.00 -13.17 -2.82
CA GLY A 121 -16.09 -13.54 -1.40
C GLY A 121 -17.51 -13.39 -0.87
N ARG A 122 -18.21 -12.30 -1.19
CA ARG A 122 -19.63 -12.09 -0.83
C ARG A 122 -20.53 -13.16 -1.44
N ALA A 123 -20.32 -13.50 -2.70
CA ALA A 123 -21.12 -14.52 -3.38
C ALA A 123 -20.96 -15.92 -2.77
N LEU A 124 -19.78 -16.24 -2.25
CA LEU A 124 -19.48 -17.49 -1.57
C LEU A 124 -19.82 -17.46 -0.07
N GLY A 125 -20.08 -16.29 0.51
CA GLY A 125 -20.26 -16.12 1.95
C GLY A 125 -18.96 -16.26 2.75
N VAL A 126 -17.78 -16.02 2.14
CA VAL A 126 -16.47 -16.17 2.77
C VAL A 126 -15.65 -14.88 2.71
N PRO A 127 -14.79 -14.60 3.70
CA PRO A 127 -13.88 -13.47 3.65
C PRO A 127 -12.76 -13.67 2.63
N VAL A 128 -12.22 -12.56 2.10
CA VAL A 128 -11.23 -12.57 0.99
C VAL A 128 -9.96 -13.34 1.35
N HIS A 129 -9.48 -13.32 2.60
CA HIS A 129 -8.27 -14.08 2.96
C HIS A 129 -8.40 -15.59 2.70
N GLN A 130 -9.63 -16.15 2.74
CA GLN A 130 -9.85 -17.56 2.38
C GLN A 130 -9.64 -17.80 0.87
N LEU A 131 -9.91 -16.81 0.02
CA LEU A 131 -9.59 -16.87 -1.41
C LEU A 131 -8.09 -16.75 -1.68
N LEU A 132 -7.35 -16.19 -0.72
CA LEU A 132 -5.89 -16.00 -0.80
C LEU A 132 -5.08 -17.14 -0.16
N GLY A 133 -5.74 -18.16 0.36
CA GLY A 133 -5.07 -19.37 0.89
C GLY A 133 -5.24 -19.59 2.39
N GLY A 134 -5.87 -18.67 3.12
CA GLY A 134 -6.20 -18.86 4.53
C GLY A 134 -5.85 -17.65 5.42
N CYS A 135 -5.75 -17.89 6.73
CA CYS A 135 -5.45 -16.87 7.71
C CYS A 135 -4.37 -17.37 8.66
N ARG A 136 -3.22 -16.70 8.68
CA ARG A 136 -2.11 -16.98 9.62
C ARG A 136 -2.13 -16.01 10.81
N ARG A 137 -2.76 -14.83 10.66
CA ARG A 137 -2.84 -13.78 11.68
C ARG A 137 -4.16 -13.00 11.58
N GLU A 138 -4.75 -12.65 12.73
CA GLU A 138 -6.01 -11.91 12.81
C GLU A 138 -5.86 -10.50 13.38
N VAL A 139 -4.79 -10.22 14.10
CA VAL A 139 -4.51 -8.91 14.70
C VAL A 139 -3.15 -8.43 14.25
N PHE A 140 -3.09 -7.19 13.80
CA PHE A 140 -1.91 -6.58 13.21
C PHE A 140 -1.53 -5.30 13.92
N ASP A 141 -0.23 -5.06 14.04
CA ASP A 141 0.31 -3.79 14.49
C ASP A 141 0.50 -2.86 13.28
N LEU A 142 -0.02 -1.64 13.38
CA LEU A 142 0.20 -0.59 12.40
C LEU A 142 1.42 0.25 12.81
N THR A 143 2.21 0.67 11.84
CA THR A 143 3.27 1.65 12.09
C THR A 143 2.69 3.06 12.11
N TRP A 144 3.16 3.87 13.08
CA TRP A 144 2.95 5.31 13.08
C TRP A 144 4.00 5.99 12.22
N MET A 145 3.56 6.82 11.30
CA MET A 145 4.44 7.53 10.38
C MET A 145 5.07 8.74 11.07
N VAL A 146 6.39 8.75 11.18
CA VAL A 146 7.19 9.90 11.65
C VAL A 146 7.69 10.66 10.43
N SER A 147 6.82 11.50 9.89
CA SER A 147 7.08 12.31 8.70
C SER A 147 7.11 13.79 9.07
N VAL A 148 8.29 14.38 9.13
CA VAL A 148 8.51 15.73 9.64
C VAL A 148 9.28 16.60 8.64
N GLN A 149 9.04 17.90 8.66
CA GLN A 149 9.81 18.88 7.88
C GLN A 149 11.14 19.26 8.55
N ARG A 150 11.19 19.18 9.87
CA ARG A 150 12.39 19.46 10.67
C ARG A 150 12.68 18.29 11.60
N PRO A 151 13.91 17.78 11.65
CA PRO A 151 14.27 16.63 12.48
C PRO A 151 13.84 16.76 13.97
N GLY A 152 13.89 17.98 14.54
CA GLY A 152 13.47 18.23 15.92
C GLY A 152 11.98 18.01 16.21
N ASP A 153 11.12 17.98 15.20
CA ASP A 153 9.69 17.70 15.37
C ASP A 153 9.40 16.19 15.56
N ALA A 154 10.40 15.31 15.38
CA ALA A 154 10.24 13.86 15.48
C ALA A 154 9.81 13.39 16.89
N GLU A 155 10.35 14.00 17.95
CA GLU A 155 9.98 13.69 19.34
C GLU A 155 8.48 13.87 19.57
N ARG A 156 7.93 15.01 19.18
CA ARG A 156 6.50 15.31 19.28
C ARG A 156 5.66 14.29 18.51
N LEU A 157 6.06 13.98 17.28
CA LEU A 157 5.28 13.08 16.44
C LEU A 157 5.32 11.63 16.95
N VAL A 158 6.45 11.19 17.53
CA VAL A 158 6.53 9.89 18.23
C VAL A 158 5.65 9.89 19.47
N ALA A 159 5.66 10.97 20.28
CA ALA A 159 4.81 11.10 21.46
C ALA A 159 3.32 11.03 21.07
N GLU A 160 2.89 11.72 20.02
CA GLU A 160 1.53 11.63 19.48
C GLU A 160 1.16 10.18 19.10
N GLY A 161 2.08 9.44 18.47
CA GLY A 161 1.88 8.03 18.14
C GLY A 161 1.73 7.15 19.38
N LEU A 162 2.55 7.38 20.41
CA LEU A 162 2.46 6.67 21.68
C LEU A 162 1.13 6.96 22.41
N GLU A 163 0.70 8.21 22.46
CA GLU A 163 -0.60 8.61 23.00
C GLU A 163 -1.76 7.99 22.23
N ALA A 164 -1.63 7.87 20.91
CA ALA A 164 -2.60 7.16 20.06
C ALA A 164 -2.53 5.64 20.19
N GLY A 165 -1.65 5.08 21.04
CA GLY A 165 -1.53 3.64 21.30
C GLY A 165 -0.68 2.85 20.30
N TYR A 166 0.15 3.52 19.50
CA TYR A 166 1.07 2.85 18.57
C TYR A 166 2.37 2.40 19.29
N ALA A 167 2.88 1.25 18.88
CA ALA A 167 4.14 0.70 19.36
C ALA A 167 5.19 0.49 18.25
N MET A 168 4.83 0.78 17.00
CA MET A 168 5.67 0.60 15.81
C MET A 168 5.79 1.93 15.08
N PHE A 169 7.01 2.30 14.65
CA PHE A 169 7.29 3.60 14.05
C PHE A 169 8.00 3.44 12.71
N ASP A 170 7.63 4.30 11.76
CA ASP A 170 8.27 4.41 10.43
C ASP A 170 8.72 5.85 10.19
N ALA A 171 10.03 6.08 10.25
CA ALA A 171 10.60 7.42 10.10
C ALA A 171 10.97 7.71 8.63
N LYS A 172 10.36 8.77 8.06
CA LYS A 172 10.68 9.23 6.70
C LYS A 172 11.95 10.07 6.72
N ILE A 173 12.96 9.63 5.97
CA ILE A 173 14.30 10.21 5.88
C ILE A 173 14.66 10.51 4.42
N GLY A 174 15.91 10.88 4.15
CA GLY A 174 16.38 11.18 2.79
C GLY A 174 16.11 12.61 2.32
N MET A 175 15.58 13.47 3.21
CA MET A 175 15.21 14.86 2.88
C MET A 175 15.90 15.93 3.73
N HIS A 176 16.58 15.54 4.81
CA HIS A 176 17.22 16.50 5.73
C HIS A 176 18.74 16.52 5.61
N GLY A 177 19.30 15.85 4.59
CA GLY A 177 20.72 15.58 4.47
C GLY A 177 21.20 14.53 5.49
N GLU A 178 22.40 13.97 5.28
CA GLU A 178 22.91 12.84 6.08
C GLU A 178 22.89 13.11 7.59
N ALA A 179 23.34 14.31 8.01
CA ALA A 179 23.38 14.66 9.44
C ALA A 179 21.98 14.90 10.04
N GLY A 180 21.08 15.53 9.27
CA GLY A 180 19.72 15.77 9.69
C GLY A 180 18.90 14.49 9.81
N ASP A 181 19.05 13.55 8.87
CA ASP A 181 18.40 12.25 8.92
C ASP A 181 18.88 11.41 10.12
N VAL A 182 20.17 11.39 10.41
CA VAL A 182 20.73 10.76 11.64
C VAL A 182 20.17 11.42 12.90
N ALA A 183 20.05 12.74 12.94
CA ALA A 183 19.47 13.44 14.07
C ALA A 183 18.00 13.07 14.28
N LEU A 184 17.21 12.99 13.18
CA LEU A 184 15.82 12.56 13.21
C LEU A 184 15.68 11.14 13.79
N VAL A 185 16.45 10.18 13.26
CA VAL A 185 16.39 8.78 13.70
C VAL A 185 16.79 8.64 15.16
N ARG A 186 17.85 9.35 15.61
CA ARG A 186 18.24 9.38 17.03
C ARG A 186 17.13 9.91 17.94
N ILE A 187 16.51 11.03 17.57
CA ILE A 187 15.40 11.62 18.33
C ILE A 187 14.21 10.64 18.37
N ALA A 188 13.86 10.07 17.22
CA ALA A 188 12.78 9.09 17.14
C ALA A 188 13.06 7.86 18.02
N ARG A 189 14.29 7.32 18.01
CA ARG A 189 14.70 6.19 18.85
C ARG A 189 14.63 6.54 20.35
N GLN A 190 15.13 7.71 20.73
CA GLN A 190 15.07 8.17 22.13
C GLN A 190 13.61 8.30 22.62
N ALA A 191 12.71 8.83 21.79
CA ALA A 191 11.30 8.96 22.13
C ALA A 191 10.55 7.62 22.11
N ALA A 192 10.85 6.73 21.14
CA ALA A 192 10.20 5.43 21.02
C ALA A 192 10.70 4.39 22.03
N GLY A 193 11.88 4.58 22.66
CA GLY A 193 12.51 3.57 23.52
C GLY A 193 12.89 2.32 22.71
N ASP A 194 12.68 1.12 23.23
CA ASP A 194 13.04 -0.16 22.59
C ASP A 194 11.98 -0.66 21.57
N ARG A 195 11.05 0.18 21.18
CA ARG A 195 9.99 -0.19 20.23
C ARG A 195 10.52 -0.33 18.81
N TYR A 196 9.76 -1.04 17.97
CA TYR A 196 10.10 -1.18 16.56
C TYR A 196 10.25 0.19 15.89
N LEU A 197 11.37 0.38 15.20
CA LEU A 197 11.66 1.57 14.41
C LEU A 197 12.27 1.16 13.07
N GLN A 198 11.62 1.51 11.98
CA GLN A 198 12.17 1.42 10.64
C GLN A 198 12.39 2.81 10.05
N VAL A 199 13.15 2.87 8.98
CA VAL A 199 13.37 4.10 8.22
C VAL A 199 13.09 3.88 6.73
N ASP A 200 12.41 4.83 6.10
CA ASP A 200 12.18 4.84 4.66
C ASP A 200 12.75 6.12 4.04
N ALA A 201 13.67 5.93 3.11
CA ALA A 201 14.36 7.01 2.44
C ALA A 201 13.72 7.43 1.11
N ASN A 202 12.73 6.73 0.63
CA ASN A 202 12.03 7.02 -0.62
C ASN A 202 12.97 7.45 -1.77
N ARG A 203 14.06 6.71 -1.97
CA ARG A 203 15.12 6.92 -2.98
C ARG A 203 16.00 8.15 -2.73
N GLY A 204 16.03 8.68 -1.50
CA GLY A 204 16.71 9.93 -1.16
C GLY A 204 18.24 9.88 -1.20
N TYR A 205 18.86 8.70 -1.33
CA TYR A 205 20.31 8.57 -1.25
C TYR A 205 20.99 8.09 -2.53
N ARG A 206 22.29 8.40 -2.61
CA ARG A 206 23.28 7.70 -3.45
C ARG A 206 23.94 6.58 -2.65
N VAL A 207 24.55 5.61 -3.33
CA VAL A 207 25.09 4.38 -2.71
C VAL A 207 26.01 4.67 -1.53
N ASP A 208 27.00 5.55 -1.70
CA ASP A 208 27.98 5.81 -0.64
C ASP A 208 27.34 6.53 0.57
N ALA A 209 26.37 7.41 0.35
CA ALA A 209 25.59 8.03 1.42
C ALA A 209 24.72 7.00 2.13
N ALA A 210 24.02 6.13 1.41
CA ALA A 210 23.22 5.06 1.99
C ALA A 210 24.06 4.10 2.85
N LEU A 211 25.29 3.75 2.42
CA LEU A 211 26.22 2.93 3.21
C LEU A 211 26.67 3.64 4.50
N ARG A 212 26.96 4.94 4.44
CA ARG A 212 27.29 5.69 5.65
C ARG A 212 26.11 5.75 6.61
N GLN A 213 24.91 5.95 6.09
CA GLN A 213 23.68 6.00 6.90
C GLN A 213 23.36 4.64 7.51
N ALA A 214 23.44 3.54 6.76
CA ALA A 214 23.21 2.20 7.27
C ALA A 214 24.07 1.87 8.50
N ARG A 215 25.36 2.24 8.47
CA ARG A 215 26.27 2.07 9.60
C ARG A 215 25.89 2.93 10.82
N ARG A 216 25.33 4.12 10.60
CA ARG A 216 24.80 4.98 11.68
C ARG A 216 23.50 4.45 12.25
N PHE A 217 22.65 3.87 11.41
CA PHE A 217 21.35 3.34 11.82
C PHE A 217 21.46 2.06 12.64
N GLU A 218 22.58 1.31 12.54
CA GLU A 218 22.89 0.20 13.44
C GLU A 218 22.93 0.65 14.90
N GLU A 219 23.52 1.82 15.19
CA GLU A 219 23.59 2.39 16.55
C GLU A 219 22.21 2.66 17.17
N PHE A 220 21.17 2.77 16.33
CA PHE A 220 19.80 3.05 16.72
C PHE A 220 18.87 1.83 16.59
N ASP A 221 19.41 0.63 16.41
CA ASP A 221 18.63 -0.60 16.25
C ASP A 221 17.48 -0.44 15.26
N VAL A 222 17.79 0.08 14.06
CA VAL A 222 16.80 0.25 12.98
C VAL A 222 16.51 -1.12 12.38
N ALA A 223 15.22 -1.51 12.39
CA ALA A 223 14.79 -2.83 11.94
C ALA A 223 14.81 -3.01 10.41
N LEU A 224 14.57 -1.93 9.67
CA LEU A 224 14.51 -1.93 8.21
C LEU A 224 14.97 -0.58 7.64
N PHE A 225 15.85 -0.62 6.64
CA PHE A 225 16.20 0.52 5.80
C PHE A 225 15.52 0.36 4.44
N GLU A 226 14.36 0.99 4.30
CA GLU A 226 13.50 0.86 3.14
C GLU A 226 13.88 1.84 2.05
N GLN A 227 13.86 1.37 0.81
CA GLN A 227 14.05 2.09 -0.46
C GLN A 227 15.14 3.18 -0.40
N PRO A 228 16.37 2.87 0.00
CA PRO A 228 17.44 3.86 0.10
C PRO A 228 17.84 4.47 -1.24
N LEU A 229 17.80 3.69 -2.32
CA LEU A 229 18.30 4.06 -3.64
C LEU A 229 17.18 4.08 -4.69
N ASN A 230 17.48 4.71 -5.83
CA ASN A 230 16.65 4.55 -7.03
C ASN A 230 16.67 3.08 -7.50
N GLY A 231 15.51 2.53 -7.86
CA GLY A 231 15.35 1.13 -8.23
C GLY A 231 16.12 0.66 -9.46
N TYR A 232 16.53 1.58 -10.33
CA TYR A 232 17.38 1.24 -11.47
C TYR A 232 18.84 0.93 -11.08
N ASN A 233 19.25 1.22 -9.85
CA ASN A 233 20.59 1.00 -9.36
C ASN A 233 20.77 -0.35 -8.69
N LEU A 234 20.54 -1.43 -9.43
CA LEU A 234 20.61 -2.80 -8.91
C LEU A 234 21.99 -3.15 -8.34
N SER A 235 23.08 -2.71 -9.00
CA SER A 235 24.45 -2.90 -8.50
C SER A 235 24.70 -2.18 -7.18
N GLY A 236 24.09 -1.00 -7.00
CA GLY A 236 24.13 -0.26 -5.74
C GLY A 236 23.40 -0.98 -4.62
N TYR A 237 22.22 -1.55 -4.90
CA TYR A 237 21.48 -2.39 -3.94
C TYR A 237 22.26 -3.64 -3.53
N ARG A 238 22.86 -4.35 -4.48
CA ARG A 238 23.70 -5.51 -4.20
C ARG A 238 24.85 -5.13 -3.27
N ARG A 239 25.54 -4.02 -3.55
CA ARG A 239 26.63 -3.54 -2.68
C ARG A 239 26.09 -3.15 -1.30
N LEU A 240 24.97 -2.43 -1.25
CA LEU A 240 24.36 -2.00 0.00
C LEU A 240 23.92 -3.21 0.84
N ARG A 241 23.31 -4.23 0.23
CA ARG A 241 22.90 -5.47 0.90
C ARG A 241 24.10 -6.22 1.51
N ALA A 242 25.23 -6.25 0.81
CA ALA A 242 26.44 -6.93 1.26
C ALA A 242 27.18 -6.21 2.39
N GLU A 243 27.10 -4.86 2.46
CA GLU A 243 27.88 -4.04 3.41
C GLU A 243 27.02 -3.43 4.55
N SER A 244 25.69 -3.49 4.44
CA SER A 244 24.77 -2.89 5.44
C SER A 244 24.58 -3.81 6.64
N PRO A 245 24.73 -3.32 7.88
CA PRO A 245 24.34 -4.05 9.08
C PRO A 245 22.83 -4.05 9.31
N VAL A 246 22.10 -3.14 8.66
CA VAL A 246 20.63 -3.03 8.75
C VAL A 246 19.98 -3.72 7.54
N PRO A 247 18.92 -4.50 7.70
CA PRO A 247 18.18 -5.11 6.60
C PRO A 247 17.75 -4.07 5.54
N ILE A 248 17.95 -4.42 4.26
CA ILE A 248 17.60 -3.55 3.12
C ILE A 248 16.32 -4.04 2.47
N GLY A 249 15.33 -3.13 2.36
CA GLY A 249 14.08 -3.40 1.68
C GLY A 249 13.84 -2.51 0.46
N ILE A 250 12.97 -2.98 -0.44
CA ILE A 250 12.48 -2.19 -1.58
C ILE A 250 10.97 -2.04 -1.52
N ASP A 251 10.50 -0.80 -1.78
CA ASP A 251 9.10 -0.43 -1.86
C ASP A 251 8.72 -0.05 -3.31
N GLU A 252 8.88 1.19 -3.70
CA GLU A 252 8.41 1.69 -5.00
C GLU A 252 9.11 1.05 -6.22
N SER A 253 10.21 0.36 -6.00
CA SER A 253 10.87 -0.42 -7.04
C SER A 253 10.29 -1.81 -7.24
N LEU A 254 9.47 -2.31 -6.30
CA LEU A 254 8.87 -3.63 -6.34
C LEU A 254 7.45 -3.58 -6.95
N ARG A 255 7.34 -3.58 -8.26
CA ARG A 255 6.08 -3.42 -8.98
C ARG A 255 5.46 -4.73 -9.43
N SER A 256 6.29 -5.77 -9.62
CA SER A 256 5.87 -7.04 -10.21
C SER A 256 6.79 -8.18 -9.80
N VAL A 257 6.37 -9.44 -10.05
CA VAL A 257 7.23 -10.62 -9.86
C VAL A 257 8.51 -10.55 -10.70
N PRO A 258 8.50 -10.16 -11.99
CA PRO A 258 9.74 -9.94 -12.72
C PRO A 258 10.73 -8.98 -12.05
N ASP A 259 10.23 -7.83 -11.52
CA ASP A 259 11.10 -6.91 -10.77
C ASP A 259 11.72 -7.61 -9.54
N LEU A 260 10.90 -8.33 -8.75
CA LEU A 260 11.37 -9.10 -7.59
C LEU A 260 12.50 -10.07 -7.97
N LEU A 261 12.31 -10.82 -9.05
CA LEU A 261 13.29 -11.82 -9.50
C LEU A 261 14.63 -11.20 -9.90
N GLU A 262 14.66 -9.98 -10.41
CA GLU A 262 15.92 -9.28 -10.69
C GLU A 262 16.69 -8.95 -9.41
N TYR A 263 15.99 -8.48 -8.36
CA TYR A 263 16.63 -8.23 -7.05
C TYR A 263 17.07 -9.51 -6.35
N VAL A 264 16.29 -10.59 -6.44
CA VAL A 264 16.65 -11.91 -5.90
C VAL A 264 17.89 -12.47 -6.60
N ARG A 265 17.95 -12.46 -7.95
CA ARG A 265 19.11 -12.93 -8.73
C ARG A 265 20.38 -12.16 -8.40
N ALA A 266 20.26 -10.89 -8.07
CA ALA A 266 21.37 -10.03 -7.72
C ALA A 266 21.78 -10.13 -6.25
N ASP A 267 21.06 -10.87 -5.42
CA ASP A 267 21.23 -10.88 -3.95
C ASP A 267 21.23 -9.44 -3.39
N ALA A 268 20.25 -8.65 -3.78
CA ALA A 268 20.26 -7.21 -3.60
C ALA A 268 19.36 -6.70 -2.46
N ILE A 269 18.51 -7.56 -1.89
CA ILE A 269 17.55 -7.19 -0.83
C ILE A 269 17.38 -8.31 0.19
N GLY A 270 16.92 -7.96 1.39
CA GLY A 270 16.46 -8.89 2.41
C GLY A 270 14.95 -8.83 2.63
N VAL A 271 14.32 -7.68 2.31
CA VAL A 271 12.90 -7.44 2.56
C VAL A 271 12.19 -6.98 1.28
N ALA A 272 11.05 -7.59 0.98
CA ALA A 272 10.17 -7.24 -0.12
C ALA A 272 8.92 -6.52 0.43
N VAL A 273 8.76 -5.22 0.12
CA VAL A 273 7.61 -4.43 0.55
C VAL A 273 6.52 -4.48 -0.51
N ALA A 274 5.48 -5.28 -0.28
CA ALA A 274 4.31 -5.36 -1.17
C ALA A 274 3.39 -4.15 -0.98
N LYS A 275 2.62 -3.80 -2.02
CA LYS A 275 1.51 -2.83 -1.97
C LYS A 275 0.40 -3.32 -2.87
N VAL A 276 -0.78 -3.60 -2.33
CA VAL A 276 -1.92 -4.11 -3.10
C VAL A 276 -2.17 -3.28 -4.36
N GLN A 277 -2.23 -1.96 -4.22
CA GLN A 277 -2.53 -1.08 -5.35
C GLN A 277 -1.40 -1.00 -6.37
N ARG A 278 -0.15 -0.86 -5.93
CA ARG A 278 1.00 -0.78 -6.85
C ARG A 278 1.25 -2.11 -7.58
N ASN A 279 0.96 -3.22 -6.94
CA ASN A 279 1.11 -4.55 -7.52
C ASN A 279 -0.13 -5.01 -8.33
N ALA A 280 -1.01 -4.08 -8.71
CA ALA A 280 -2.20 -4.31 -9.53
C ALA A 280 -3.27 -5.24 -8.90
N GLY A 281 -3.41 -5.21 -7.57
CA GLY A 281 -4.48 -5.92 -6.85
C GLY A 281 -4.00 -7.13 -6.07
N LEU A 282 -4.95 -7.79 -5.42
CA LEU A 282 -4.71 -8.94 -4.53
C LEU A 282 -4.13 -10.15 -5.26
N TYR A 283 -4.63 -10.44 -6.47
CA TYR A 283 -4.15 -11.58 -7.26
C TYR A 283 -2.65 -11.49 -7.57
N ARG A 284 -2.21 -10.34 -8.07
CA ARG A 284 -0.78 -10.11 -8.40
C ARG A 284 0.07 -9.94 -7.15
N SER A 285 -0.45 -9.31 -6.09
CA SER A 285 0.24 -9.18 -4.80
C SER A 285 0.47 -10.55 -4.16
N ARG A 286 -0.51 -11.45 -4.21
CA ARG A 286 -0.33 -12.82 -3.75
C ARG A 286 0.80 -13.53 -4.47
N GLN A 287 0.82 -13.50 -5.81
CA GLN A 287 1.90 -14.10 -6.61
C GLN A 287 3.28 -13.54 -6.25
N LEU A 288 3.35 -12.24 -5.96
CA LEU A 288 4.59 -11.58 -5.53
C LEU A 288 5.02 -12.06 -4.14
N CYS A 289 4.09 -12.15 -3.18
CA CYS A 289 4.37 -12.64 -1.83
C CYS A 289 4.79 -14.13 -1.85
N ASP A 290 4.09 -14.99 -2.62
CA ASP A 290 4.47 -16.40 -2.81
C ASP A 290 5.90 -16.53 -3.34
N ALA A 291 6.28 -15.68 -4.32
CA ALA A 291 7.62 -15.69 -4.90
C ALA A 291 8.68 -15.16 -3.92
N ALA A 292 8.36 -14.16 -3.11
CA ALA A 292 9.26 -13.61 -2.09
C ALA A 292 9.50 -14.61 -0.96
N GLU A 293 8.45 -15.27 -0.43
CA GLU A 293 8.60 -16.35 0.56
C GLU A 293 9.45 -17.51 0.00
N ALA A 294 9.18 -17.94 -1.24
CA ALA A 294 9.95 -19.00 -1.89
C ALA A 294 11.44 -18.63 -2.11
N ALA A 295 11.74 -17.34 -2.24
CA ALA A 295 13.10 -16.82 -2.34
C ALA A 295 13.76 -16.61 -0.97
N GLY A 296 13.08 -16.86 0.15
CA GLY A 296 13.60 -16.66 1.51
C GLY A 296 13.70 -15.20 1.94
N LEU A 297 12.92 -14.31 1.30
CA LEU A 297 12.86 -12.90 1.68
C LEU A 297 11.84 -12.69 2.81
N GLU A 298 12.12 -11.72 3.66
CA GLU A 298 11.13 -11.17 4.58
C GLU A 298 10.09 -10.34 3.81
N LEU A 299 8.84 -10.43 4.24
CA LEU A 299 7.73 -9.66 3.65
C LEU A 299 7.37 -8.47 4.54
N SER A 300 7.15 -7.34 3.94
CA SER A 300 6.50 -6.18 4.52
C SER A 300 5.31 -5.77 3.64
N LEU A 301 4.34 -5.05 4.19
CA LEU A 301 3.19 -4.54 3.45
C LEU A 301 2.98 -3.05 3.76
N SER A 302 2.95 -2.26 2.73
CA SER A 302 2.76 -0.82 2.81
C SER A 302 1.54 -0.36 1.99
N GLY A 303 1.14 0.90 2.15
CA GLY A 303 -0.01 1.50 1.48
C GLY A 303 0.32 2.81 0.77
N LEU A 304 -0.76 3.43 0.24
CA LEU A 304 -0.76 4.74 -0.42
C LEU A 304 -1.65 5.74 0.33
N THR A 305 -1.78 5.61 1.65
CA THR A 305 -2.76 6.35 2.49
C THR A 305 -4.21 6.04 2.10
N GLU A 306 -4.51 4.77 1.87
CA GLU A 306 -5.84 4.27 1.53
C GLU A 306 -6.88 4.59 2.61
N THR A 307 -8.15 4.56 2.22
CA THR A 307 -9.27 4.54 3.18
C THR A 307 -9.38 3.17 3.87
N ASP A 308 -10.32 3.01 4.81
CA ASP A 308 -10.56 1.71 5.46
C ASP A 308 -10.95 0.60 4.44
N LEU A 309 -11.42 0.94 3.25
CA LEU A 309 -11.69 -0.03 2.19
C LEU A 309 -10.39 -0.65 1.67
N GLY A 310 -9.40 0.18 1.35
CA GLY A 310 -8.08 -0.29 0.93
C GLY A 310 -7.30 -0.93 2.09
N LEU A 311 -7.47 -0.43 3.32
CA LEU A 311 -6.94 -1.05 4.53
C LEU A 311 -7.46 -2.49 4.67
N ALA A 312 -8.76 -2.73 4.52
CA ALA A 312 -9.33 -4.07 4.57
C ALA A 312 -8.69 -5.01 3.54
N ALA A 313 -8.50 -4.55 2.30
CA ALA A 313 -7.83 -5.34 1.27
C ALA A 313 -6.38 -5.71 1.67
N GLY A 314 -5.64 -4.74 2.22
CA GLY A 314 -4.29 -4.97 2.75
C GLY A 314 -4.27 -5.98 3.90
N LEU A 315 -5.22 -5.89 4.83
CA LEU A 315 -5.32 -6.84 5.95
C LEU A 315 -5.59 -8.28 5.49
N HIS A 316 -6.43 -8.47 4.49
CA HIS A 316 -6.67 -9.81 3.94
C HIS A 316 -5.41 -10.40 3.28
N LEU A 317 -4.60 -9.60 2.60
CA LEU A 317 -3.32 -10.05 2.07
C LEU A 317 -2.35 -10.37 3.21
N ALA A 318 -2.21 -9.47 4.19
CA ALA A 318 -1.33 -9.65 5.34
C ALA A 318 -1.68 -10.91 6.14
N ALA A 319 -2.98 -11.20 6.30
CA ALA A 319 -3.47 -12.38 7.00
C ALA A 319 -3.04 -13.68 6.32
N ALA A 320 -3.00 -13.73 4.99
CA ALA A 320 -2.59 -14.91 4.24
C ALA A 320 -1.10 -15.21 4.36
N PHE A 321 -0.25 -14.19 4.61
CA PHE A 321 1.22 -14.28 4.61
C PHE A 321 1.88 -13.99 5.98
N ASP A 322 1.09 -13.74 7.03
CA ASP A 322 1.58 -13.39 8.38
C ASP A 322 2.50 -12.16 8.39
N ILE A 323 2.17 -11.15 7.60
CA ILE A 323 2.96 -9.91 7.55
C ILE A 323 2.63 -9.01 8.73
N ASN A 324 3.62 -8.63 9.54
CA ASN A 324 3.49 -7.72 10.68
C ASN A 324 4.86 -7.17 11.09
N PRO A 325 5.03 -5.85 11.37
CA PRO A 325 3.99 -4.82 11.37
C PRO A 325 3.60 -4.36 9.96
N LEU A 326 2.49 -3.59 9.87
CA LEU A 326 1.96 -3.06 8.61
C LEU A 326 2.18 -1.56 8.49
N GLN A 327 2.65 -1.11 7.34
CA GLN A 327 2.79 0.30 6.98
C GLN A 327 1.50 0.84 6.33
N LEU A 328 0.33 0.42 6.81
CA LEU A 328 -0.98 0.84 6.29
C LEU A 328 -1.46 2.07 7.07
N ASN A 329 -0.89 3.22 6.77
CA ASN A 329 -1.02 4.46 7.53
C ASN A 329 -2.23 5.34 7.10
N GLY A 330 -3.13 4.84 6.27
CA GLY A 330 -4.34 5.54 5.88
C GLY A 330 -5.13 6.12 7.05
N PRO A 331 -5.41 5.37 8.12
CA PRO A 331 -6.14 5.85 9.28
C PRO A 331 -5.53 7.07 9.98
N GLN A 332 -4.21 7.22 9.95
CA GLN A 332 -3.50 8.39 10.49
C GLN A 332 -3.83 9.67 9.71
N TYR A 333 -4.11 9.56 8.41
CA TYR A 333 -4.24 10.71 7.51
C TYR A 333 -5.62 10.94 6.96
N ILE A 334 -6.44 9.91 6.77
CA ILE A 334 -7.71 9.98 6.04
C ILE A 334 -8.86 9.40 6.90
N ASP A 335 -9.99 10.08 6.90
CA ASP A 335 -11.25 9.54 7.42
C ASP A 335 -12.03 8.81 6.33
N THR A 336 -12.78 7.78 6.73
CA THR A 336 -13.59 6.96 5.81
C THR A 336 -15.08 7.05 6.17
N PRO A 337 -15.77 8.13 5.79
CA PRO A 337 -17.17 8.35 6.19
C PRO A 337 -18.18 7.51 5.40
N PHE A 338 -17.75 6.81 4.36
CA PHE A 338 -18.62 6.01 3.48
C PHE A 338 -18.70 4.53 3.86
N LEU A 339 -18.02 4.09 4.90
CA LEU A 339 -18.24 2.77 5.49
C LEU A 339 -19.21 2.88 6.67
N ARG A 340 -20.13 1.93 6.79
CA ARG A 340 -21.06 1.86 7.93
C ARG A 340 -20.35 1.65 9.25
N GLU A 341 -19.29 0.83 9.22
CA GLU A 341 -18.41 0.58 10.35
C GLU A 341 -16.96 0.76 9.91
N ARG A 342 -16.17 1.40 10.77
CA ARG A 342 -14.73 1.60 10.51
C ARG A 342 -13.98 0.29 10.73
N VAL A 343 -13.01 0.01 9.89
CA VAL A 343 -12.07 -1.11 10.08
C VAL A 343 -11.09 -0.77 11.21
N TRP A 344 -10.56 0.45 11.18
CA TRP A 344 -9.73 0.95 12.24
C TRP A 344 -10.55 1.80 13.21
N THR A 345 -10.51 1.42 14.49
CA THR A 345 -11.31 2.05 15.56
C THR A 345 -10.46 2.85 16.56
N GLY A 346 -9.17 3.00 16.27
CA GLY A 346 -8.20 3.68 17.11
C GLY A 346 -7.09 2.76 17.60
N GLY A 347 -5.99 3.36 18.06
CA GLY A 347 -4.81 2.65 18.52
C GLY A 347 -3.92 2.11 17.42
N GLY A 348 -2.78 1.55 17.83
CA GLY A 348 -1.77 0.99 16.93
C GLY A 348 -2.09 -0.42 16.44
N GLN A 349 -3.21 -1.01 16.85
CA GLN A 349 -3.64 -2.34 16.41
C GLN A 349 -4.92 -2.31 15.61
N VAL A 350 -5.02 -3.22 14.63
CA VAL A 350 -6.20 -3.40 13.81
C VAL A 350 -6.51 -4.90 13.70
N ARG A 351 -7.81 -5.22 13.72
CA ARG A 351 -8.29 -6.60 13.55
C ARG A 351 -8.75 -6.83 12.12
N LEU A 352 -8.47 -8.04 11.61
CA LEU A 352 -8.94 -8.51 10.32
C LEU A 352 -10.47 -8.52 10.28
N PRO A 353 -11.12 -7.90 9.28
CA PRO A 353 -12.54 -8.06 9.05
C PRO A 353 -12.90 -9.52 8.70
N THR A 354 -13.95 -10.06 9.32
CA THR A 354 -14.33 -11.48 9.18
C THR A 354 -15.59 -11.71 8.35
N GLY A 355 -16.28 -10.67 7.94
CA GLY A 355 -17.47 -10.75 7.09
C GLY A 355 -17.14 -11.22 5.66
N PRO A 356 -18.17 -11.62 4.87
CA PRO A 356 -17.99 -12.00 3.47
C PRO A 356 -17.35 -10.90 2.63
N GLY A 357 -16.53 -11.27 1.67
CA GLY A 357 -15.77 -10.32 0.84
C GLY A 357 -14.66 -9.67 1.66
N LEU A 358 -14.53 -8.35 1.54
CA LEU A 358 -13.60 -7.55 2.36
C LEU A 358 -14.08 -7.39 3.82
N GLY A 359 -15.27 -7.89 4.16
CA GLY A 359 -15.84 -7.79 5.50
C GLY A 359 -16.25 -6.36 5.90
N VAL A 360 -16.43 -5.47 4.94
CA VAL A 360 -16.83 -4.07 5.16
C VAL A 360 -18.10 -3.74 4.38
N GLU A 361 -18.92 -2.84 4.91
CA GLU A 361 -20.16 -2.39 4.26
C GLU A 361 -20.05 -0.94 3.79
N VAL A 362 -20.10 -0.75 2.47
CA VAL A 362 -20.09 0.58 1.85
C VAL A 362 -21.51 1.17 1.88
N ASP A 363 -21.68 2.37 2.42
CA ASP A 363 -22.90 3.17 2.23
C ASP A 363 -22.91 3.77 0.82
N GLU A 364 -23.46 3.00 -0.11
CA GLU A 364 -23.55 3.41 -1.52
C GLU A 364 -24.33 4.71 -1.68
N ALA A 365 -25.35 4.94 -0.85
CA ALA A 365 -26.13 6.17 -0.93
C ALA A 365 -25.29 7.40 -0.54
N TRP A 366 -24.41 7.23 0.44
CA TRP A 366 -23.44 8.27 0.80
C TRP A 366 -22.44 8.49 -0.35
N VAL A 367 -21.87 7.42 -0.91
CA VAL A 367 -20.93 7.50 -2.05
C VAL A 367 -21.56 8.27 -3.21
N ARG A 368 -22.78 7.90 -3.62
CA ARG A 368 -23.46 8.56 -4.74
C ARG A 368 -23.75 10.04 -4.49
N ARG A 369 -24.07 10.44 -3.24
CA ARG A 369 -24.34 11.84 -2.90
C ARG A 369 -23.07 12.71 -2.89
N HIS A 370 -21.90 12.13 -2.57
CA HIS A 370 -20.65 12.87 -2.39
C HIS A 370 -19.65 12.67 -3.53
N ALA A 371 -19.97 11.83 -4.50
CA ALA A 371 -19.13 11.64 -5.66
C ALA A 371 -19.02 12.93 -6.48
N ILE A 372 -17.78 13.33 -6.78
CA ILE A 372 -17.47 14.47 -7.67
C ILE A 372 -17.83 14.08 -9.11
N GLU A 373 -17.60 12.83 -9.46
CA GLU A 373 -17.92 12.26 -10.77
C GLU A 373 -18.40 10.81 -10.59
N VAL A 374 -19.42 10.42 -11.37
CA VAL A 374 -19.92 9.04 -11.45
C VAL A 374 -19.98 8.63 -12.91
N THR A 375 -19.32 7.52 -13.25
CA THR A 375 -19.37 6.94 -14.59
C THR A 375 -19.61 5.44 -14.51
N GLY A 376 -20.34 4.85 -15.49
CA GLY A 376 -20.66 3.43 -15.52
C GLY A 376 -20.47 2.83 -16.93
N VAL A 377 -20.21 1.52 -16.99
CA VAL A 377 -20.14 0.68 -18.20
C VAL A 377 -20.88 -0.62 -17.91
#